data_957531d2b54b207f8c6ff071da5b0550
#
_entry.id   957531d2b54b207f8c6ff071da5b0550
#
_cell.length_a   1.000
_cell.length_b   1.000
_cell.length_c   1.000
_cell.angle_alpha   90.00
_cell.angle_beta   90.00
_cell.angle_gamma   90.00
#
_symmetry.space_group_name_H-M   'P 1'
#
loop_
_entity.id
_entity.type
_entity.pdbx_description
1 polymer ?
#
loop_
_entity_poly.entity_id
_entity_poly.type
_entity_poly.pdbx_seq_one_letter_code
_entity_poly.pdbx_strand_id
1 'polypeptide(L)'
;SYGSTPYKKEEARNLFPIFYSIFMKCGDFRRTGSAELDMCYVACGREHGYIERDLKPWDYSAGTVILREAGGVVKNWKGEEPSYLKNEDILACVPQFEENLLKELL
;
A
#
# COMPACT_ATOMS: atom_id res chain seq x y z
N SER A 1 2.48 4.21 -5.56
CA SER A 1 1.19 3.84 -6.19
C SER A 1 0.09 3.62 -5.15
N TYR A 2 -1.12 3.49 -5.61
CA TYR A 2 -2.28 3.30 -4.74
C TYR A 2 -3.35 2.46 -5.42
N GLY A 3 -4.17 1.80 -4.61
CA GLY A 3 -5.42 1.20 -5.05
C GLY A 3 -6.59 2.02 -4.55
N SER A 4 -7.63 2.17 -5.36
CA SER A 4 -8.76 3.04 -5.06
C SER A 4 -9.96 2.31 -4.43
N THR A 5 -9.84 1.00 -4.21
CA THR A 5 -10.90 0.17 -3.66
C THR A 5 -12.22 0.38 -4.45
N PRO A 6 -12.21 0.17 -5.79
CA PRO A 6 -13.30 0.62 -6.66
C PRO A 6 -14.64 -0.10 -6.43
N TYR A 7 -14.62 -1.25 -5.77
CA TYR A 7 -15.81 -2.02 -5.46
C TYR A 7 -16.58 -1.48 -4.24
N LYS A 8 -15.99 -0.52 -3.52
CA LYS A 8 -16.59 0.12 -2.35
C LYS A 8 -16.53 1.64 -2.52
N LYS A 9 -17.36 2.17 -3.42
CA LYS A 9 -17.36 3.61 -3.76
C LYS A 9 -17.62 4.51 -2.56
N GLU A 10 -18.36 4.02 -1.57
CA GLU A 10 -18.63 4.76 -0.33
C GLU A 10 -17.37 5.07 0.47
N GLU A 11 -16.31 4.32 0.27
CA GLU A 11 -15.04 4.56 0.94
C GLU A 11 -14.27 5.76 0.36
N ALA A 12 -14.65 6.25 -0.81
CA ALA A 12 -13.93 7.32 -1.47
C ALA A 12 -13.83 8.60 -0.61
N ARG A 13 -14.88 8.89 0.17
CA ARG A 13 -14.87 10.06 1.05
C ARG A 13 -13.79 10.00 2.12
N ASN A 14 -13.43 8.79 2.56
CA ASN A 14 -12.41 8.58 3.57
C ASN A 14 -11.03 8.41 2.95
N LEU A 15 -10.95 7.82 1.75
CA LEU A 15 -9.69 7.49 1.08
C LEU A 15 -9.06 8.68 0.37
N PHE A 16 -9.83 9.42 -0.40
CA PHE A 16 -9.25 10.47 -1.24
C PHE A 16 -8.62 11.63 -0.46
N PRO A 17 -9.12 12.01 0.74
CA PRO A 17 -8.39 12.96 1.57
C PRO A 17 -7.00 12.46 1.99
N ILE A 18 -6.86 11.15 2.24
CA ILE A 18 -5.57 10.53 2.56
C ILE A 18 -4.66 10.58 1.34
N PHE A 19 -5.18 10.21 0.17
CA PHE A 19 -4.44 10.25 -1.08
C PHE A 19 -3.99 11.68 -1.41
N TYR A 20 -4.87 12.66 -1.20
CA TYR A 20 -4.52 14.06 -1.38
C TYR A 20 -3.34 14.45 -0.48
N SER A 21 -3.41 14.11 0.80
CA SER A 21 -2.35 14.45 1.75
C SER A 21 -1.01 13.84 1.35
N ILE A 22 -1.02 12.58 0.90
CA ILE A 22 0.20 11.91 0.44
C ILE A 22 0.70 12.53 -0.85
N PHE A 23 -0.20 12.82 -1.80
CA PHE A 23 0.16 13.42 -3.08
C PHE A 23 0.90 14.76 -2.90
N MET A 24 0.47 15.56 -1.93
CA MET A 24 1.11 16.85 -1.67
C MET A 24 2.56 16.71 -1.15
N LYS A 25 2.94 15.51 -0.72
CA LYS A 25 4.27 15.24 -0.15
C LYS A 25 5.12 14.31 -1.00
N CYS A 26 4.58 13.76 -2.07
CA CYS A 26 5.32 12.87 -2.96
C CYS A 26 5.53 13.50 -4.34
N GLY A 27 6.36 12.87 -5.17
CA GLY A 27 6.64 13.37 -6.51
C GLY A 27 5.52 13.11 -7.49
N ASP A 28 4.90 11.95 -7.40
CA ASP A 28 3.80 11.55 -8.28
C ASP A 28 3.03 10.38 -7.66
N PHE A 29 1.85 10.15 -8.17
CA PHE A 29 0.94 9.12 -7.71
C PHE A 29 0.46 8.30 -8.90
N ARG A 30 0.53 6.97 -8.81
CA ARG A 30 0.13 6.07 -9.91
C ARG A 30 -0.84 5.02 -9.40
N ARG A 31 -1.75 4.60 -10.30
CA ARG A 31 -2.68 3.52 -10.04
C ARG A 31 -2.60 2.52 -11.19
N THR A 32 -2.05 1.33 -10.94
CA THR A 32 -1.97 0.27 -11.96
C THR A 32 -3.21 -0.61 -12.00
N GLY A 33 -3.89 -0.76 -10.87
CA GLY A 33 -5.03 -1.66 -10.73
C GLY A 33 -4.65 -3.09 -10.35
N SER A 34 -3.39 -3.33 -10.03
CA SER A 34 -2.90 -4.66 -9.62
C SER A 34 -2.01 -4.53 -8.38
N ALA A 35 -2.51 -5.02 -7.23
CA ALA A 35 -1.76 -5.00 -5.98
C ALA A 35 -0.43 -5.74 -6.09
N GLU A 36 -0.44 -6.94 -6.67
CA GLU A 36 0.79 -7.73 -6.84
C GLU A 36 1.81 -7.02 -7.71
N LEU A 37 1.37 -6.40 -8.80
CA LEU A 37 2.26 -5.65 -9.68
C LEU A 37 2.84 -4.43 -8.94
N ASP A 38 2.02 -3.69 -8.20
CA ASP A 38 2.47 -2.53 -7.44
C ASP A 38 3.51 -2.92 -6.40
N MET A 39 3.27 -4.02 -5.67
CA MET A 39 4.23 -4.51 -4.68
C MET A 39 5.54 -4.96 -5.33
N CYS A 40 5.48 -5.58 -6.50
CA CYS A 40 6.67 -5.95 -7.25
C CYS A 40 7.44 -4.71 -7.73
N TYR A 41 6.75 -3.66 -8.12
CA TYR A 41 7.40 -2.41 -8.52
C TYR A 41 8.11 -1.72 -7.35
N VAL A 42 7.53 -1.80 -6.15
CA VAL A 42 8.23 -1.35 -4.95
C VAL A 42 9.47 -2.21 -4.71
N ALA A 43 9.34 -3.53 -4.83
CA ALA A 43 10.44 -4.46 -4.60
C ALA A 43 11.63 -4.22 -5.53
N CYS A 44 11.38 -3.89 -6.80
CA CYS A 44 12.45 -3.67 -7.78
C CYS A 44 12.90 -2.21 -7.87
N GLY A 45 12.40 -1.33 -7.01
CA GLY A 45 12.85 0.06 -6.93
C GLY A 45 12.20 1.02 -7.91
N ARG A 46 11.16 0.61 -8.63
CA ARG A 46 10.44 1.50 -9.56
C ARG A 46 9.48 2.44 -8.84
N GLU A 47 8.99 2.03 -7.66
CA GLU A 47 8.11 2.83 -6.83
C GLU A 47 8.64 2.83 -5.40
N HIS A 48 8.30 3.85 -4.62
CA HIS A 48 8.73 3.96 -3.23
C HIS A 48 7.73 3.37 -2.25
N GLY A 49 6.45 3.35 -2.62
CA GLY A 49 5.42 2.81 -1.75
C GLY A 49 4.11 2.52 -2.48
N TYR A 50 3.29 1.71 -1.84
CA TYR A 50 1.98 1.32 -2.32
C TYR A 50 1.02 1.23 -1.15
N ILE A 51 -0.18 1.75 -1.31
CA ILE A 51 -1.24 1.67 -0.32
C ILE A 51 -2.56 1.27 -0.96
N GLU A 52 -3.29 0.39 -0.30
CA GLU A 52 -4.67 0.08 -0.69
C GLU A 52 -5.43 -0.49 0.50
N ARG A 53 -6.72 -0.16 0.61
CA ARG A 53 -7.60 -0.71 1.63
C ARG A 53 -8.30 -1.97 1.13
N ASP A 54 -8.64 -2.82 2.09
CA ASP A 54 -9.52 -3.98 1.90
C ASP A 54 -9.01 -4.95 0.84
N LEU A 55 -7.70 -5.22 0.86
CA LEU A 55 -7.12 -6.26 0.02
C LEU A 55 -7.39 -7.64 0.61
N LYS A 56 -7.69 -8.58 -0.26
CA LYS A 56 -7.88 -9.97 0.13
C LYS A 56 -6.51 -10.64 0.33
N PRO A 57 -6.42 -11.71 1.16
CA PRO A 57 -5.14 -12.36 1.40
C PRO A 57 -4.38 -12.75 0.14
N TRP A 58 -5.09 -13.26 -0.89
CA TRP A 58 -4.44 -13.63 -2.14
C TRP A 58 -3.98 -12.45 -2.99
N ASP A 59 -4.43 -11.22 -2.66
CA ASP A 59 -3.98 -10.00 -3.35
C ASP A 59 -2.65 -9.49 -2.82
N TYR A 60 -2.26 -9.84 -1.58
CA TYR A 60 -1.03 -9.29 -0.99
C TYR A 60 -0.02 -10.32 -0.51
N SER A 61 -0.37 -11.61 -0.45
CA SER A 61 0.53 -12.61 0.16
C SER A 61 1.80 -12.84 -0.65
N ALA A 62 1.69 -13.06 -1.95
CA ALA A 62 2.87 -13.29 -2.81
C ALA A 62 3.76 -12.05 -2.89
N GLY A 63 3.15 -10.89 -3.09
CA GLY A 63 3.88 -9.62 -3.14
C GLY A 63 4.60 -9.32 -1.84
N THR A 64 4.04 -9.72 -0.70
CA THR A 64 4.69 -9.55 0.60
C THR A 64 5.99 -10.32 0.67
N VAL A 65 6.00 -11.58 0.23
CA VAL A 65 7.21 -12.41 0.23
C VAL A 65 8.27 -11.77 -0.66
N ILE A 66 7.88 -11.40 -1.89
CA ILE A 66 8.81 -10.79 -2.86
C ILE A 66 9.41 -9.49 -2.31
N LEU A 67 8.57 -8.63 -1.75
CA LEU A 67 9.01 -7.34 -1.25
C LEU A 67 9.93 -7.49 -0.03
N ARG A 68 9.62 -8.39 0.89
CA ARG A 68 10.46 -8.63 2.06
C ARG A 68 11.81 -9.21 1.70
N GLU A 69 11.86 -10.13 0.74
CA GLU A 69 13.13 -10.67 0.23
C GLU A 69 13.98 -9.59 -0.42
N ALA A 70 13.35 -8.54 -0.97
CA ALA A 70 14.05 -7.40 -1.54
C ALA A 70 14.41 -6.33 -0.50
N GLY A 71 14.12 -6.56 0.78
CA GLY A 71 14.43 -5.60 1.85
C GLY A 71 13.36 -4.57 2.14
N GLY A 72 12.18 -4.72 1.55
CA GLY A 72 11.07 -3.80 1.76
C GLY A 72 10.24 -4.11 3.00
N VAL A 73 9.26 -3.25 3.25
CA VAL A 73 8.38 -3.32 4.42
C VAL A 73 6.95 -3.54 3.97
N VAL A 74 6.25 -4.47 4.64
CA VAL A 74 4.81 -4.67 4.45
C VAL A 74 4.14 -4.69 5.82
N LYS A 75 3.14 -3.83 5.99
CA LYS A 75 2.36 -3.71 7.23
C LYS A 75 0.92 -3.38 6.91
N ASN A 76 0.03 -3.50 7.89
CA ASN A 76 -1.29 -2.91 7.76
C ASN A 76 -1.22 -1.41 8.09
N TRP A 77 -2.33 -0.70 7.90
CA TRP A 77 -2.36 0.76 8.15
C TRP A 77 -2.23 1.14 9.62
N LYS A 78 -2.32 0.18 10.53
CA LYS A 78 -2.05 0.40 11.96
C LYS A 78 -0.59 0.19 12.32
N GLY A 79 0.24 -0.20 11.35
CA GLY A 79 1.66 -0.46 11.58
C GLY A 79 1.94 -1.86 12.09
N GLU A 80 0.97 -2.76 12.01
CA GLU A 80 1.07 -4.13 12.48
C GLU A 80 1.30 -5.11 11.34
N GLU A 81 1.69 -6.34 11.67
CA GLU A 81 1.82 -7.43 10.71
C GLU A 81 0.45 -7.80 10.14
N PRO A 82 0.29 -7.94 8.82
CA PRO A 82 -0.97 -8.41 8.24
C PRO A 82 -1.30 -9.82 8.72
N SER A 83 -2.60 -10.13 8.82
CA SER A 83 -3.01 -11.44 9.34
C SER A 83 -2.86 -12.58 8.33
N TYR A 84 -2.92 -12.29 7.04
CA TYR A 84 -2.94 -13.28 5.93
C TYR A 84 -4.17 -14.20 5.92
N LEU A 85 -5.08 -14.03 6.87
CA LEU A 85 -6.29 -14.85 7.01
C LEU A 85 -7.56 -14.06 6.71
N LYS A 86 -7.46 -12.76 6.57
CA LYS A 86 -8.60 -11.86 6.32
C LYS A 86 -8.17 -10.71 5.43
N ASN A 87 -9.14 -9.91 4.99
CA ASN A 87 -8.85 -8.68 4.27
C ASN A 87 -8.08 -7.71 5.16
N GLU A 88 -7.16 -6.97 4.56
CA GLU A 88 -6.31 -6.02 5.27
C GLU A 88 -6.15 -4.74 4.48
N ASP A 89 -5.92 -3.66 5.21
CA ASP A 89 -5.48 -2.38 4.63
C ASP A 89 -3.96 -2.43 4.60
N ILE A 90 -3.37 -2.44 3.41
CA ILE A 90 -1.95 -2.72 3.22
C ILE A 90 -1.15 -1.46 2.91
N LEU A 91 0.00 -1.38 3.56
CA LEU A 91 1.10 -0.47 3.25
C LEU A 91 2.31 -1.31 2.86
N ALA A 92 2.85 -1.05 1.67
CA ALA A 92 4.07 -1.70 1.19
C ALA A 92 5.03 -0.61 0.71
N CYS A 93 6.25 -0.57 1.25
CA CYS A 93 7.16 0.53 0.91
C CYS A 93 8.62 0.16 1.12
N VAL A 94 9.51 1.04 0.62
CA VAL A 94 10.91 0.99 0.98
C VAL A 94 11.06 1.47 2.44
N PRO A 95 12.06 0.96 3.20
CA PRO A 95 12.18 1.27 4.63
C PRO A 95 12.23 2.76 4.97
N GLN A 96 12.83 3.57 4.11
CA GLN A 96 13.00 5.00 4.33
C GLN A 96 11.67 5.77 4.44
N PHE A 97 10.60 5.25 3.86
CA PHE A 97 9.32 5.93 3.82
C PHE A 97 8.28 5.35 4.78
N GLU A 98 8.62 4.30 5.51
CA GLU A 98 7.67 3.62 6.41
C GLU A 98 7.04 4.58 7.42
N GLU A 99 7.86 5.30 8.17
CA GLU A 99 7.38 6.20 9.21
C GLU A 99 6.51 7.32 8.64
N ASN A 100 6.95 7.93 7.54
CA ASN A 100 6.24 9.04 6.92
C ASN A 100 4.88 8.60 6.38
N LEU A 101 4.81 7.43 5.73
CA LEU A 101 3.55 6.92 5.21
C LEU A 101 2.59 6.52 6.32
N LEU A 102 3.07 5.86 7.36
CA LEU A 102 2.21 5.48 8.49
C LEU A 102 1.56 6.68 9.14
N LYS A 103 2.26 7.80 9.28
CA LYS A 103 1.69 9.03 9.83
C LYS A 103 0.50 9.53 9.03
N GLU A 104 0.50 9.35 7.71
CA GLU A 104 -0.61 9.78 6.86
C GLU A 104 -1.80 8.84 6.94
N LEU A 105 -1.58 7.58 7.33
CA LEU A 105 -2.61 6.54 7.34
C LEU A 105 -3.28 6.36 8.71
N LEU A 106 -2.62 6.77 9.77
CA LEU A 106 -3.15 6.63 11.14
C LEU A 106 -4.18 7.70 11.51
#